data_7458f5e3813d595bba1420d04d9b79eb
#
_entry.id   7458f5e3813d595bba1420d04d9b79eb
#
_cell.length_a   1.000
_cell.length_b   1.000
_cell.length_c   1.000
_cell.angle_alpha   90.00
_cell.angle_beta   90.00
_cell.angle_gamma   90.00
#
_symmetry.space_group_name_H-M   'P 1'
#
loop_
_entity.id
_entity.type
_entity.pdbx_description
1 polymer ?
#
loop_
_entity_poly.entity_id
_entity_poly.type
_entity_poly.pdbx_seq_one_letter_code
_entity_poly.pdbx_strand_id
1 'polypeptide(L)'
;NVIFHLYNSTSTLQREVVFKKDKAGITKIATEGAELVQKLSEEYSKTNWQFEYSPESFTGTELSYAAEVCNEVNNIWHKGNKNKTIINLPATVELATPNIYADQIQWMNENLKDRDKIVLSLHPHNDRGTAVAAAELGLMAGADRIEGTLFGNGERTGNVDIVTLGLNLFTQGVDPQLDFSDINKTMREVEYCNQLPVHPRHPYAGDLVFTAFSGSHQDAIKKGFDEMRNSNDTKWRVPYLPIDPEDVGRTYEAVIRINSQSGKGGISYILEQDYGVTLPRRMQIDFSQVIQKQADETGKELNSKEIWQSFEENYLKNHPNRITYS
;
A
#
# COMPACT_ATOMS: atom_id res chain seq x y z
N ASN A 1 18.25 19.01 10.50
CA ASN A 1 17.80 17.84 11.25
C ASN A 1 18.40 16.60 10.61
N VAL A 2 18.99 15.70 11.41
CA VAL A 2 19.57 14.42 10.96
C VAL A 2 19.16 13.31 11.93
N ILE A 3 18.68 12.20 11.36
CA ILE A 3 18.51 10.96 12.10
C ILE A 3 19.75 10.11 11.81
N PHE A 4 20.49 9.71 12.84
CA PHE A 4 21.58 8.75 12.72
C PHE A 4 21.09 7.39 13.19
N HIS A 5 21.09 6.44 12.28
CA HIS A 5 20.58 5.08 12.51
C HIS A 5 21.74 4.10 12.76
N LEU A 6 21.82 3.60 13.98
CA LEU A 6 22.72 2.54 14.40
C LEU A 6 21.95 1.22 14.47
N TYR A 7 22.52 0.14 13.97
CA TYR A 7 21.93 -1.18 14.11
C TYR A 7 22.98 -2.28 14.25
N ASN A 8 22.63 -3.37 14.86
CA ASN A 8 23.36 -4.62 14.86
C ASN A 8 22.41 -5.80 15.09
N SER A 9 22.72 -6.95 14.55
CA SER A 9 21.87 -8.12 14.68
C SER A 9 21.91 -8.71 16.07
N THR A 10 20.74 -9.04 16.60
CA THR A 10 20.54 -9.51 17.98
C THR A 10 19.92 -10.91 18.07
N SER A 11 19.45 -11.47 16.94
CA SER A 11 18.75 -12.76 16.92
C SER A 11 19.61 -13.91 17.42
N THR A 12 18.98 -14.92 17.98
CA THR A 12 19.63 -16.16 18.44
C THR A 12 20.49 -16.75 17.34
N LEU A 13 19.93 -16.92 16.14
CA LEU A 13 20.63 -17.53 15.01
C LEU A 13 21.89 -16.74 14.63
N GLN A 14 21.82 -15.42 14.53
CA GLN A 14 22.97 -14.61 14.14
C GLN A 14 24.04 -14.54 15.24
N ARG A 15 23.64 -14.52 16.50
CA ARG A 15 24.59 -14.63 17.62
C ARG A 15 25.40 -15.92 17.54
N GLU A 16 24.75 -17.04 17.27
CA GLU A 16 25.37 -18.37 17.24
C GLU A 16 26.21 -18.61 15.97
N VAL A 17 25.65 -18.30 14.81
CA VAL A 17 26.23 -18.70 13.51
C VAL A 17 27.14 -17.64 12.92
N VAL A 18 26.74 -16.34 13.02
CA VAL A 18 27.45 -15.26 12.33
C VAL A 18 28.49 -14.63 13.26
N PHE A 19 28.05 -14.12 14.42
CA PHE A 19 28.96 -13.39 15.32
C PHE A 19 29.74 -14.32 16.24
N LYS A 20 29.23 -15.51 16.54
CA LYS A 20 29.79 -16.45 17.51
C LYS A 20 30.02 -15.76 18.87
N LYS A 21 29.03 -15.01 19.32
CA LYS A 21 29.03 -14.22 20.54
C LYS A 21 27.76 -14.48 21.36
N ASP A 22 27.92 -14.39 22.68
CA ASP A 22 26.81 -14.39 23.62
C ASP A 22 26.08 -13.01 23.64
N LYS A 23 25.01 -12.92 24.42
CA LYS A 23 24.24 -11.69 24.60
C LYS A 23 25.11 -10.51 25.04
N ALA A 24 26.02 -10.73 26.00
CA ALA A 24 26.90 -9.68 26.52
C ALA A 24 27.83 -9.14 25.42
N GLY A 25 28.38 -10.03 24.58
CA GLY A 25 29.23 -9.64 23.45
C GLY A 25 28.48 -8.85 22.37
N ILE A 26 27.21 -9.17 22.11
CA ILE A 26 26.35 -8.41 21.16
C ILE A 26 25.93 -7.07 21.78
N THR A 27 25.53 -7.04 23.06
CA THR A 27 25.21 -5.78 23.77
C THR A 27 26.40 -4.82 23.76
N LYS A 28 27.62 -5.35 23.93
CA LYS A 28 28.84 -4.54 23.86
C LYS A 28 29.02 -3.87 22.50
N ILE A 29 28.74 -4.57 21.38
CA ILE A 29 28.78 -3.96 20.03
C ILE A 29 27.80 -2.79 19.94
N ALA A 30 26.58 -2.96 20.42
CA ALA A 30 25.58 -1.91 20.40
C ALA A 30 25.97 -0.68 21.23
N THR A 31 26.45 -0.90 22.45
CA THR A 31 26.84 0.17 23.38
C THR A 31 28.09 0.92 22.93
N GLU A 32 29.14 0.21 22.46
CA GLU A 32 30.33 0.85 21.88
C GLU A 32 29.99 1.70 20.65
N GLY A 33 29.06 1.21 19.79
CA GLY A 33 28.53 1.96 18.66
C GLY A 33 27.77 3.21 19.11
N ALA A 34 26.91 3.09 20.11
CA ALA A 34 26.14 4.21 20.66
C ALA A 34 27.02 5.29 21.27
N GLU A 35 28.05 4.90 22.03
CA GLU A 35 29.04 5.83 22.61
C GLU A 35 29.81 6.57 21.52
N LEU A 36 30.23 5.86 20.48
CA LEU A 36 30.94 6.46 19.34
C LEU A 36 30.07 7.48 18.60
N VAL A 37 28.81 7.14 18.31
CA VAL A 37 27.85 8.05 17.67
C VAL A 37 27.64 9.30 18.50
N GLN A 38 27.41 9.16 19.80
CA GLN A 38 27.24 10.30 20.71
C GLN A 38 28.47 11.19 20.70
N LYS A 39 29.67 10.63 20.89
CA LYS A 39 30.93 11.38 20.87
C LYS A 39 31.14 12.14 19.57
N LEU A 40 30.94 11.50 18.42
CA LEU A 40 31.15 12.14 17.12
C LEU A 40 30.10 13.23 16.85
N SER A 41 28.86 13.06 17.30
CA SER A 41 27.81 14.07 17.15
C SER A 41 28.10 15.38 17.86
N GLU A 42 28.85 15.35 18.97
CA GLU A 42 29.26 16.53 19.73
C GLU A 42 30.16 17.47 18.92
N GLU A 43 30.93 16.93 17.95
CA GLU A 43 31.78 17.72 17.04
C GLU A 43 30.95 18.58 16.07
N TYR A 44 29.67 18.24 15.86
CA TYR A 44 28.76 18.92 14.95
C TYR A 44 27.59 19.57 15.68
N SER A 45 27.90 20.44 16.63
CA SER A 45 26.94 21.08 17.57
C SER A 45 25.83 21.91 16.91
N LYS A 46 25.98 22.28 15.63
CA LYS A 46 24.96 23.01 14.85
C LYS A 46 23.90 22.08 14.26
N THR A 47 24.11 20.77 14.27
CA THR A 47 23.19 19.78 13.74
C THR A 47 22.21 19.38 14.84
N ASN A 48 20.91 19.38 14.51
CA ASN A 48 19.91 18.82 15.40
C ASN A 48 19.87 17.31 15.17
N TRP A 49 20.51 16.56 16.07
CA TRP A 49 20.62 15.11 15.99
C TRP A 49 19.44 14.42 16.65
N GLN A 50 18.94 13.38 15.98
CA GLN A 50 18.09 12.37 16.58
C GLN A 50 18.76 11.01 16.36
N PHE A 51 18.83 10.18 17.40
CA PHE A 51 19.46 8.87 17.32
C PHE A 51 18.41 7.79 17.22
N GLU A 52 18.69 6.83 16.34
CA GLU A 52 17.86 5.67 16.09
C GLU A 52 18.67 4.39 16.29
N TYR A 53 18.10 3.42 17.00
CA TYR A 53 18.68 2.10 17.17
C TYR A 53 17.72 1.01 16.76
N SER A 54 18.22 0.04 15.98
CA SER A 54 17.50 -1.18 15.63
C SER A 54 18.24 -2.42 16.16
N PRO A 55 17.62 -3.22 17.05
CA PRO A 55 18.04 -4.59 17.28
C PRO A 55 17.65 -5.43 16.06
N GLU A 56 18.49 -5.46 15.03
CA GLU A 56 18.21 -6.12 13.77
C GLU A 56 17.82 -7.58 13.98
N SER A 57 16.94 -8.10 13.14
CA SER A 57 16.29 -9.41 13.32
C SER A 57 15.54 -9.54 14.64
N PHE A 58 14.85 -8.46 15.03
CA PHE A 58 14.06 -8.40 16.26
C PHE A 58 13.10 -9.58 16.42
N THR A 59 12.41 -9.97 15.34
CA THR A 59 11.45 -11.09 15.35
C THR A 59 12.09 -12.46 15.66
N GLY A 60 13.41 -12.59 15.52
CA GLY A 60 14.19 -13.77 15.90
C GLY A 60 14.97 -13.60 17.22
N THR A 61 14.70 -12.52 17.96
CA THR A 61 15.36 -12.17 19.23
C THR A 61 14.41 -12.42 20.40
N GLU A 62 14.90 -12.91 21.51
CA GLU A 62 14.11 -13.03 22.74
C GLU A 62 13.68 -11.63 23.22
N LEU A 63 12.39 -11.41 23.46
CA LEU A 63 11.83 -10.09 23.80
C LEU A 63 12.52 -9.44 25.00
N SER A 64 12.81 -10.20 26.06
CA SER A 64 13.51 -9.68 27.24
C SER A 64 14.92 -9.18 26.89
N TYR A 65 15.62 -9.88 25.98
CA TYR A 65 16.95 -9.46 25.54
C TYR A 65 16.87 -8.26 24.57
N ALA A 66 15.88 -8.22 23.70
CA ALA A 66 15.65 -7.06 22.83
C ALA A 66 15.41 -5.79 23.69
N ALA A 67 14.57 -5.87 24.73
CA ALA A 67 14.33 -4.77 25.65
C ALA A 67 15.61 -4.38 26.42
N GLU A 68 16.39 -5.36 26.89
CA GLU A 68 17.67 -5.14 27.59
C GLU A 68 18.63 -4.33 26.72
N VAL A 69 18.94 -4.78 25.49
CA VAL A 69 19.90 -4.09 24.61
C VAL A 69 19.41 -2.69 24.22
N CYS A 70 18.11 -2.52 23.94
CA CYS A 70 17.53 -1.21 23.66
C CYS A 70 17.67 -0.26 24.87
N ASN A 71 17.41 -0.74 26.07
CA ASN A 71 17.57 0.06 27.28
C ASN A 71 19.04 0.45 27.55
N GLU A 72 20.00 -0.44 27.30
CA GLU A 72 21.43 -0.12 27.43
C GLU A 72 21.86 0.99 26.44
N VAL A 73 21.42 0.92 25.20
CA VAL A 73 21.68 1.99 24.20
C VAL A 73 21.02 3.30 24.63
N ASN A 74 19.76 3.26 25.07
CA ASN A 74 19.05 4.44 25.56
C ASN A 74 19.69 5.06 26.79
N ASN A 75 20.23 4.25 27.69
CA ASN A 75 20.98 4.75 28.88
C ASN A 75 22.18 5.63 28.50
N ILE A 76 22.78 5.40 27.32
CA ILE A 76 23.86 6.22 26.78
C ILE A 76 23.28 7.50 26.22
N TRP A 77 22.34 7.38 25.27
CA TRP A 77 21.83 8.50 24.49
C TRP A 77 20.93 9.47 25.24
N HIS A 78 20.20 9.03 26.27
CA HIS A 78 19.40 9.92 27.12
C HIS A 78 20.23 10.85 28.01
N LYS A 79 21.54 10.58 28.17
CA LYS A 79 22.46 11.44 28.92
C LYS A 79 22.89 12.63 28.03
N GLY A 80 22.05 13.65 27.94
CA GLY A 80 22.41 14.91 27.25
C GLY A 80 21.75 15.15 25.92
N ASN A 81 20.97 14.20 25.39
CA ASN A 81 20.14 14.42 24.18
C ASN A 81 18.79 15.03 24.59
N LYS A 82 18.38 16.08 23.87
CA LYS A 82 17.08 16.74 24.07
C LYS A 82 15.95 16.08 23.27
N ASN A 83 16.29 15.35 22.21
CA ASN A 83 15.34 14.70 21.34
C ASN A 83 15.02 13.28 21.87
N LYS A 84 13.80 12.81 21.63
CA LYS A 84 13.47 11.41 21.84
C LYS A 84 14.35 10.52 20.98
N THR A 85 14.80 9.40 21.53
CA THR A 85 15.45 8.36 20.74
C THR A 85 14.41 7.58 19.95
N ILE A 86 14.79 7.06 18.81
CA ILE A 86 13.96 6.14 18.04
C ILE A 86 14.45 4.72 18.34
N ILE A 87 13.58 3.87 18.83
CA ILE A 87 13.79 2.42 18.90
C ILE A 87 12.97 1.80 17.79
N ASN A 88 13.65 1.27 16.80
CA ASN A 88 13.03 0.68 15.63
C ASN A 88 13.13 -0.85 15.69
N LEU A 89 11.98 -1.52 15.68
CA LEU A 89 11.86 -2.98 15.85
C LEU A 89 11.58 -3.65 14.51
N PRO A 90 12.61 -4.08 13.74
CA PRO A 90 12.39 -4.60 12.42
C PRO A 90 11.93 -6.05 12.42
N ALA A 91 10.86 -6.34 11.68
CA ALA A 91 10.61 -7.67 11.18
C ALA A 91 11.51 -7.90 9.97
N THR A 92 12.82 -8.03 10.21
CA THR A 92 13.86 -8.22 9.18
C THR A 92 13.53 -9.40 8.27
N VAL A 93 12.92 -10.43 8.83
CA VAL A 93 12.19 -11.48 8.12
C VAL A 93 10.83 -11.66 8.81
N GLU A 94 9.76 -11.75 8.05
CA GLU A 94 8.44 -12.09 8.59
C GLU A 94 8.41 -13.55 9.07
N LEU A 95 8.73 -13.80 10.33
CA LEU A 95 8.78 -15.14 10.91
C LEU A 95 7.41 -15.64 11.41
N ALA A 96 6.46 -14.73 11.65
CA ALA A 96 5.16 -15.05 12.22
C ALA A 96 4.04 -14.28 11.52
N THR A 97 2.79 -14.53 11.95
CA THR A 97 1.62 -13.78 11.50
C THR A 97 1.60 -12.36 12.08
N PRO A 98 0.91 -11.39 11.43
CA PRO A 98 0.88 -9.99 11.86
C PRO A 98 0.44 -9.76 13.31
N ASN A 99 -0.52 -10.57 13.80
CA ASN A 99 -0.99 -10.48 15.19
C ASN A 99 0.12 -10.87 16.19
N ILE A 100 0.94 -11.88 15.89
CA ILE A 100 2.08 -12.25 16.75
C ILE A 100 3.11 -11.14 16.79
N TYR A 101 3.39 -10.50 15.64
CA TYR A 101 4.27 -9.33 15.62
C TYR A 101 3.69 -8.19 16.45
N ALA A 102 2.39 -7.90 16.34
CA ALA A 102 1.73 -6.89 17.16
C ALA A 102 1.80 -7.20 18.67
N ASP A 103 1.61 -8.47 19.07
CA ASP A 103 1.78 -8.90 20.47
C ASP A 103 3.21 -8.63 20.98
N GLN A 104 4.22 -8.87 20.14
CA GLN A 104 5.62 -8.54 20.46
C GLN A 104 5.82 -7.03 20.62
N ILE A 105 5.20 -6.22 19.76
CA ILE A 105 5.28 -4.76 19.83
C ILE A 105 4.59 -4.25 21.09
N GLN A 106 3.40 -4.75 21.41
CA GLN A 106 2.72 -4.40 22.66
C GLN A 106 3.60 -4.72 23.87
N TRP A 107 4.18 -5.91 23.91
CA TRP A 107 5.07 -6.29 24.99
C TRP A 107 6.28 -5.34 25.12
N MET A 108 6.91 -4.97 23.99
CA MET A 108 8.01 -4.00 23.98
C MET A 108 7.55 -2.62 24.44
N ASN A 109 6.39 -2.15 23.97
CA ASN A 109 5.81 -0.88 24.40
C ASN A 109 5.61 -0.80 25.92
N GLU A 110 5.25 -1.91 26.56
CA GLU A 110 5.03 -2.01 28.01
C GLU A 110 6.31 -2.21 28.82
N ASN A 111 7.39 -2.73 28.23
CA ASN A 111 8.61 -3.14 28.94
C ASN A 111 9.86 -2.30 28.64
N LEU A 112 9.82 -1.38 27.65
CA LEU A 112 10.88 -0.41 27.44
C LEU A 112 10.88 0.64 28.56
N LYS A 113 12.05 0.91 29.14
CA LYS A 113 12.22 1.96 30.15
C LYS A 113 12.11 3.34 29.52
N ASP A 114 11.64 4.31 30.31
CA ASP A 114 11.50 5.70 29.85
C ASP A 114 10.74 5.81 28.51
N ARG A 115 9.65 5.09 28.37
CA ARG A 115 8.85 5.00 27.12
C ARG A 115 8.45 6.37 26.56
N ASP A 116 8.23 7.34 27.44
CA ASP A 116 7.89 8.73 27.09
C ASP A 116 9.02 9.48 26.36
N LYS A 117 10.27 9.00 26.50
CA LYS A 117 11.45 9.52 25.80
C LYS A 117 11.78 8.77 24.49
N ILE A 118 10.96 7.82 24.10
CA ILE A 118 11.16 6.95 22.93
C ILE A 118 10.10 7.24 21.86
N VAL A 119 10.50 7.21 20.61
CA VAL A 119 9.64 6.99 19.46
C VAL A 119 9.77 5.51 19.10
N LEU A 120 8.72 4.74 19.31
CA LEU A 120 8.69 3.32 18.96
C LEU A 120 8.37 3.19 17.48
N SER A 121 9.34 2.77 16.70
CA SER A 121 9.26 2.62 15.25
C SER A 121 9.23 1.16 14.83
N LEU A 122 8.57 0.86 13.73
CA LEU A 122 8.51 -0.47 13.15
C LEU A 122 9.00 -0.47 11.71
N HIS A 123 9.64 -1.56 11.31
CA HIS A 123 10.19 -1.75 9.98
C HIS A 123 9.89 -3.18 9.48
N PRO A 124 8.65 -3.47 9.08
CA PRO A 124 8.33 -4.80 8.58
C PRO A 124 8.78 -5.00 7.14
N HIS A 125 9.42 -6.17 6.87
CA HIS A 125 9.57 -6.71 5.53
C HIS A 125 8.33 -7.50 5.11
N ASN A 126 8.26 -7.90 3.85
CA ASN A 126 7.06 -8.46 3.21
C ASN A 126 7.22 -9.91 2.76
N ASP A 127 8.03 -10.71 3.48
CA ASP A 127 8.37 -12.09 3.09
C ASP A 127 7.14 -13.01 2.98
N ARG A 128 6.10 -12.74 3.78
CA ARG A 128 4.83 -13.47 3.78
C ARG A 128 3.70 -12.74 3.04
N GLY A 129 3.98 -11.55 2.48
CA GLY A 129 2.96 -10.70 1.85
C GLY A 129 2.05 -10.00 2.87
N THR A 130 2.46 -9.86 4.14
CA THR A 130 1.61 -9.34 5.22
C THR A 130 2.17 -8.10 5.92
N ALA A 131 3.19 -7.45 5.34
CA ALA A 131 3.86 -6.31 5.96
C ALA A 131 2.93 -5.13 6.29
N VAL A 132 1.97 -4.81 5.41
CA VAL A 132 0.99 -3.74 5.66
C VAL A 132 0.11 -4.09 6.86
N ALA A 133 -0.41 -5.31 6.93
CA ALA A 133 -1.20 -5.76 8.07
C ALA A 133 -0.39 -5.78 9.37
N ALA A 134 0.89 -6.16 9.30
CA ALA A 134 1.80 -6.13 10.45
C ALA A 134 2.03 -4.69 10.94
N ALA A 135 2.17 -3.72 10.04
CA ALA A 135 2.31 -2.32 10.37
C ALA A 135 1.03 -1.74 11.01
N GLU A 136 -0.14 -2.00 10.42
CA GLU A 136 -1.43 -1.55 10.96
C GLU A 136 -1.66 -2.08 12.38
N LEU A 137 -1.50 -3.39 12.59
CA LEU A 137 -1.65 -4.00 13.91
C LEU A 137 -0.59 -3.53 14.90
N GLY A 138 0.65 -3.29 14.42
CA GLY A 138 1.72 -2.74 15.23
C GLY A 138 1.44 -1.32 15.73
N LEU A 139 0.84 -0.46 14.89
CA LEU A 139 0.37 0.87 15.30
C LEU A 139 -0.72 0.74 16.37
N MET A 140 -1.67 -0.17 16.21
CA MET A 140 -2.70 -0.44 17.22
C MET A 140 -2.12 -0.99 18.51
N ALA A 141 -0.97 -1.67 18.47
CA ALA A 141 -0.23 -2.19 19.62
C ALA A 141 0.64 -1.15 20.35
N GLY A 142 0.66 0.10 19.88
CA GLY A 142 1.32 1.22 20.55
C GLY A 142 2.60 1.72 19.90
N ALA A 143 2.88 1.35 18.66
CA ALA A 143 3.95 1.98 17.89
C ALA A 143 3.58 3.42 17.50
N ASP A 144 4.59 4.29 17.43
CA ASP A 144 4.44 5.71 17.09
C ASP A 144 4.77 6.00 15.62
N ARG A 145 5.55 5.13 14.96
CA ARG A 145 6.14 5.38 13.64
C ARG A 145 6.30 4.08 12.85
N ILE A 146 6.16 4.17 11.54
CA ILE A 146 6.48 3.09 10.60
C ILE A 146 7.57 3.55 9.63
N GLU A 147 8.50 2.67 9.33
CA GLU A 147 9.47 2.78 8.25
C GLU A 147 9.13 1.80 7.16
N GLY A 148 9.16 2.27 5.94
CA GLY A 148 8.89 1.46 4.77
C GLY A 148 9.32 2.16 3.50
N THR A 149 8.85 1.69 2.38
CA THR A 149 9.20 2.25 1.08
C THR A 149 7.96 2.49 0.23
N LEU A 150 8.04 3.43 -0.69
CA LEU A 150 6.97 3.64 -1.66
C LEU A 150 6.84 2.40 -2.55
N PHE A 151 5.62 1.89 -2.65
CA PHE A 151 5.27 0.67 -3.38
C PHE A 151 5.99 -0.61 -2.91
N GLY A 152 6.49 -0.61 -1.68
CA GLY A 152 7.07 -1.80 -1.05
C GLY A 152 8.42 -2.23 -1.60
N ASN A 153 9.15 -1.40 -2.35
CA ASN A 153 10.46 -1.75 -2.86
C ASN A 153 11.45 -2.08 -1.74
N GLY A 154 12.37 -3.02 -2.00
CA GLY A 154 13.41 -3.41 -1.05
C GLY A 154 13.97 -4.78 -1.33
N GLU A 155 14.77 -5.28 -0.41
CA GLU A 155 15.39 -6.61 -0.51
C GLU A 155 14.34 -7.73 -0.47
N ARG A 156 14.63 -8.83 -1.13
CA ARG A 156 13.78 -10.03 -1.24
C ARG A 156 12.40 -9.69 -1.82
N THR A 157 11.34 -9.74 -1.00
CA THR A 157 9.96 -9.39 -1.36
C THR A 157 9.61 -7.94 -1.08
N GLY A 158 10.56 -7.16 -0.57
CA GLY A 158 10.40 -5.75 -0.25
C GLY A 158 10.06 -5.46 1.21
N ASN A 159 9.73 -4.21 1.46
CA ASN A 159 9.35 -3.65 2.76
C ASN A 159 7.83 -3.44 2.83
N VAL A 160 7.35 -2.97 3.97
CA VAL A 160 5.99 -2.44 4.05
C VAL A 160 5.81 -1.31 3.03
N ASP A 161 4.72 -1.37 2.30
CA ASP A 161 4.35 -0.36 1.32
C ASP A 161 3.69 0.82 2.00
N ILE A 162 4.39 1.96 2.02
CA ILE A 162 3.93 3.19 2.65
C ILE A 162 2.73 3.80 1.90
N VAL A 163 2.63 3.60 0.58
CA VAL A 163 1.47 4.10 -0.19
C VAL A 163 0.21 3.37 0.26
N THR A 164 0.25 2.04 0.29
CA THR A 164 -0.89 1.24 0.73
C THR A 164 -1.23 1.52 2.21
N LEU A 165 -0.23 1.56 3.09
CA LEU A 165 -0.45 1.83 4.51
C LEU A 165 -1.07 3.21 4.74
N GLY A 166 -0.53 4.25 4.11
CA GLY A 166 -1.02 5.64 4.23
C GLY A 166 -2.46 5.77 3.75
N LEU A 167 -2.80 5.17 2.60
CA LEU A 167 -4.16 5.23 2.08
C LEU A 167 -5.14 4.34 2.86
N ASN A 168 -4.68 3.22 3.44
CA ASN A 168 -5.49 2.45 4.39
C ASN A 168 -5.87 3.28 5.62
N LEU A 169 -4.93 4.02 6.21
CA LEU A 169 -5.19 4.94 7.32
C LEU A 169 -6.16 6.04 6.91
N PHE A 170 -5.94 6.66 5.74
CA PHE A 170 -6.81 7.70 5.20
C PHE A 170 -8.25 7.22 5.04
N THR A 171 -8.48 6.03 4.48
CA THR A 171 -9.83 5.46 4.33
C THR A 171 -10.53 5.15 5.65
N GLN A 172 -9.78 5.06 6.75
CA GLN A 172 -10.30 4.90 8.12
C GLN A 172 -10.45 6.24 8.86
N GLY A 173 -10.21 7.37 8.18
CA GLY A 173 -10.31 8.71 8.74
C GLY A 173 -9.11 9.14 9.58
N VAL A 174 -7.97 8.47 9.42
CA VAL A 174 -6.70 8.83 10.05
C VAL A 174 -5.80 9.50 9.00
N ASP A 175 -5.48 10.78 9.21
CA ASP A 175 -4.59 11.52 8.33
C ASP A 175 -3.13 11.02 8.49
N PRO A 176 -2.55 10.36 7.48
CA PRO A 176 -1.17 9.89 7.53
C PRO A 176 -0.14 11.02 7.37
N GLN A 177 -0.58 12.25 7.13
CA GLN A 177 0.25 13.42 6.81
C GLN A 177 1.15 13.20 5.58
N LEU A 178 0.68 12.39 4.64
CA LEU A 178 1.32 12.09 3.36
C LEU A 178 0.40 12.53 2.22
N ASP A 179 0.98 13.14 1.21
CA ASP A 179 0.25 13.60 0.03
C ASP A 179 0.38 12.60 -1.13
N PHE A 180 -0.71 11.90 -1.42
CA PHE A 180 -0.86 11.02 -2.57
C PHE A 180 -1.92 11.53 -3.56
N SER A 181 -2.23 12.83 -3.54
CA SER A 181 -3.22 13.45 -4.43
C SER A 181 -2.86 13.37 -5.92
N ASP A 182 -1.62 13.05 -6.27
CA ASP A 182 -1.19 12.66 -7.61
C ASP A 182 -0.38 11.34 -7.53
N ILE A 183 -1.08 10.24 -7.32
CA ILE A 183 -0.46 8.92 -7.17
C ILE A 183 0.28 8.48 -8.44
N ASN A 184 -0.20 8.89 -9.62
CA ASN A 184 0.42 8.56 -10.90
C ASN A 184 1.80 9.23 -11.05
N LYS A 185 1.94 10.45 -10.55
CA LYS A 185 3.25 11.13 -10.53
C LYS A 185 4.22 10.40 -9.61
N THR A 186 3.77 10.10 -8.39
CA THR A 186 4.56 9.34 -7.40
C THR A 186 5.01 7.99 -7.97
N MET A 187 4.10 7.27 -8.63
CA MET A 187 4.40 5.98 -9.26
C MET A 187 5.48 6.11 -10.34
N ARG A 188 5.33 7.06 -11.28
CA ARG A 188 6.33 7.28 -12.36
C ARG A 188 7.71 7.64 -11.82
N GLU A 189 7.79 8.46 -10.78
CA GLU A 189 9.06 8.83 -10.17
C GLU A 189 9.74 7.62 -9.51
N VAL A 190 8.99 6.78 -8.82
CA VAL A 190 9.52 5.56 -8.18
C VAL A 190 9.93 4.52 -9.22
N GLU A 191 9.13 4.29 -10.26
CA GLU A 191 9.48 3.40 -11.37
C GLU A 191 10.77 3.87 -12.10
N TYR A 192 10.90 5.17 -12.30
CA TYR A 192 12.11 5.75 -12.89
C TYR A 192 13.35 5.51 -12.02
N CYS A 193 13.24 5.73 -10.70
CA CYS A 193 14.35 5.55 -9.78
C CYS A 193 14.74 4.09 -9.58
N ASN A 194 13.76 3.20 -9.45
CA ASN A 194 13.99 1.80 -9.13
C ASN A 194 14.16 0.90 -10.36
N GLN A 195 13.76 1.38 -11.54
CA GLN A 195 13.73 0.62 -12.80
C GLN A 195 12.90 -0.66 -12.71
N LEU A 196 11.86 -0.63 -11.86
CA LEU A 196 10.90 -1.72 -11.67
C LEU A 196 9.48 -1.17 -11.80
N PRO A 197 8.59 -1.81 -12.57
CA PRO A 197 7.21 -1.35 -12.71
C PRO A 197 6.40 -1.64 -11.44
N VAL A 198 5.47 -0.75 -11.12
CA VAL A 198 4.44 -1.01 -10.13
C VAL A 198 3.42 -2.01 -10.71
N HIS A 199 3.01 -2.97 -9.89
CA HIS A 199 2.10 -4.01 -10.37
C HIS A 199 0.74 -3.41 -10.77
N PRO A 200 0.13 -3.79 -11.93
CA PRO A 200 -1.14 -3.22 -12.40
C PRO A 200 -2.33 -3.40 -11.44
N ARG A 201 -2.23 -4.31 -10.48
CA ARG A 201 -3.22 -4.53 -9.41
C ARG A 201 -2.70 -4.07 -8.03
N HIS A 202 -1.70 -3.18 -8.01
CA HIS A 202 -1.22 -2.60 -6.75
C HIS A 202 -2.36 -1.81 -6.08
N PRO A 203 -2.60 -1.99 -4.77
CA PRO A 203 -3.66 -1.24 -4.07
C PRO A 203 -3.55 0.26 -4.34
N TYR A 204 -4.68 0.89 -4.66
CA TYR A 204 -4.85 2.32 -4.96
C TYR A 204 -4.10 2.86 -6.19
N ALA A 205 -2.93 2.32 -6.55
CA ALA A 205 -2.06 2.88 -7.59
C ALA A 205 -2.12 2.14 -8.93
N GLY A 206 -2.38 0.85 -8.92
CA GLY A 206 -2.33 0.02 -10.12
C GLY A 206 -3.35 0.46 -11.19
N ASP A 207 -3.03 0.29 -12.46
CA ASP A 207 -3.87 0.70 -13.59
C ASP A 207 -5.27 0.07 -13.59
N LEU A 208 -5.42 -1.10 -12.95
CA LEU A 208 -6.67 -1.85 -12.93
C LEU A 208 -7.51 -1.64 -11.66
N VAL A 209 -7.05 -0.79 -10.71
CA VAL A 209 -7.68 -0.67 -9.38
C VAL A 209 -9.04 0.00 -9.45
N PHE A 210 -9.20 1.02 -10.32
CA PHE A 210 -10.45 1.75 -10.48
C PHE A 210 -11.24 1.28 -11.70
N THR A 211 -11.18 -0.01 -12.02
CA THR A 211 -11.87 -0.62 -13.15
C THR A 211 -12.86 -1.68 -12.68
N ALA A 212 -13.98 -1.79 -13.35
CA ALA A 212 -14.94 -2.86 -13.13
C ALA A 212 -15.26 -3.56 -14.47
N PHE A 213 -15.23 -4.88 -14.46
CA PHE A 213 -15.48 -5.70 -15.66
C PHE A 213 -16.92 -6.20 -15.74
N SER A 214 -17.61 -6.32 -14.60
CA SER A 214 -19.00 -6.78 -14.54
C SER A 214 -19.97 -5.63 -14.76
N GLY A 215 -20.94 -5.79 -15.68
CA GLY A 215 -21.98 -4.78 -15.95
C GLY A 215 -22.82 -4.43 -14.71
N SER A 216 -23.06 -5.40 -13.81
CA SER A 216 -23.78 -5.14 -12.56
C SER A 216 -22.96 -4.29 -11.60
N HIS A 217 -21.63 -4.47 -11.54
CA HIS A 217 -20.75 -3.64 -10.73
C HIS A 217 -20.69 -2.22 -11.28
N GLN A 218 -20.58 -2.05 -12.61
CA GLN A 218 -20.57 -0.74 -13.25
C GLN A 218 -21.87 0.04 -13.02
N ASP A 219 -23.03 -0.62 -13.12
CA ASP A 219 -24.33 -0.01 -12.83
C ASP A 219 -24.42 0.44 -11.36
N ALA A 220 -23.91 -0.39 -10.45
CA ALA A 220 -23.88 -0.04 -9.03
C ALA A 220 -22.93 1.14 -8.73
N ILE A 221 -21.75 1.18 -9.35
CA ILE A 221 -20.79 2.29 -9.23
C ILE A 221 -21.40 3.58 -9.77
N LYS A 222 -22.02 3.55 -10.98
CA LYS A 222 -22.72 4.71 -11.55
C LYS A 222 -23.79 5.25 -10.60
N LYS A 223 -24.65 4.39 -10.06
CA LYS A 223 -25.67 4.78 -9.08
C LYS A 223 -25.06 5.36 -7.81
N GLY A 224 -23.95 4.81 -7.35
CA GLY A 224 -23.21 5.33 -6.20
C GLY A 224 -22.68 6.74 -6.44
N PHE A 225 -22.06 7.01 -7.58
CA PHE A 225 -21.62 8.36 -7.95
C PHE A 225 -22.82 9.34 -8.11
N ASP A 226 -23.92 8.90 -8.72
CA ASP A 226 -25.13 9.75 -8.87
C ASP A 226 -25.71 10.11 -7.49
N GLU A 227 -25.76 9.17 -6.55
CA GLU A 227 -26.20 9.41 -5.18
C GLU A 227 -25.27 10.38 -4.45
N MET A 228 -23.94 10.18 -4.55
CA MET A 228 -22.96 11.08 -3.93
C MET A 228 -23.09 12.52 -4.45
N ARG A 229 -23.30 12.70 -5.76
CA ARG A 229 -23.52 14.04 -6.35
C ARG A 229 -24.78 14.73 -5.88
N ASN A 230 -25.81 13.97 -5.57
CA ASN A 230 -27.13 14.48 -5.16
C ASN A 230 -27.32 14.56 -3.64
N SER A 231 -26.40 14.01 -2.86
CA SER A 231 -26.43 14.00 -1.41
C SER A 231 -25.45 15.03 -0.82
N ASN A 232 -25.75 15.48 0.40
CA ASN A 232 -24.81 16.27 1.21
C ASN A 232 -23.96 15.37 2.13
N ASP A 233 -23.93 14.07 1.87
CA ASP A 233 -23.15 13.13 2.67
C ASP A 233 -21.66 13.31 2.38
N THR A 234 -20.86 13.49 3.42
CA THR A 234 -19.40 13.62 3.31
C THR A 234 -18.68 12.27 3.39
N LYS A 235 -19.43 11.20 3.66
CA LYS A 235 -18.85 9.85 3.71
C LYS A 235 -18.87 9.23 2.34
N TRP A 236 -17.74 8.67 1.93
CA TRP A 236 -17.63 7.89 0.70
C TRP A 236 -18.55 6.66 0.72
N ARG A 237 -19.45 6.53 -0.26
CA ARG A 237 -20.47 5.49 -0.31
C ARG A 237 -20.67 4.88 -1.71
N VAL A 238 -19.66 4.93 -2.54
CA VAL A 238 -19.73 4.30 -3.87
C VAL A 238 -19.41 2.80 -3.74
N PRO A 239 -20.31 1.91 -4.17
CA PRO A 239 -20.08 0.47 -4.15
C PRO A 239 -18.83 0.08 -4.93
N TYR A 240 -18.10 -0.95 -4.47
CA TYR A 240 -16.91 -1.52 -5.08
C TYR A 240 -15.68 -0.60 -5.17
N LEU A 241 -15.76 0.66 -4.78
CA LEU A 241 -14.62 1.57 -4.71
C LEU A 241 -14.31 1.90 -3.25
N PRO A 242 -13.12 1.49 -2.74
CA PRO A 242 -12.76 1.69 -1.33
C PRO A 242 -12.42 3.15 -1.01
N ILE A 243 -12.13 3.96 -2.01
CA ILE A 243 -11.75 5.38 -1.91
C ILE A 243 -12.32 6.14 -3.13
N ASP A 244 -12.50 7.44 -3.00
CA ASP A 244 -12.75 8.29 -4.15
C ASP A 244 -11.49 8.32 -5.03
N PRO A 245 -11.58 7.94 -6.31
CA PRO A 245 -10.44 8.07 -7.22
C PRO A 245 -9.86 9.48 -7.30
N GLU A 246 -10.68 10.52 -7.12
CA GLU A 246 -10.25 11.92 -7.16
C GLU A 246 -9.30 12.25 -5.99
N ASP A 247 -9.42 11.60 -4.84
CA ASP A 247 -8.52 11.79 -3.69
C ASP A 247 -7.06 11.41 -3.99
N VAL A 248 -6.86 10.55 -4.98
CA VAL A 248 -5.53 10.12 -5.45
C VAL A 248 -5.18 10.65 -6.85
N GLY A 249 -5.93 11.67 -7.33
CA GLY A 249 -5.71 12.30 -8.63
C GLY A 249 -6.04 11.40 -9.82
N ARG A 250 -6.98 10.47 -9.63
CA ARG A 250 -7.44 9.56 -10.68
C ARG A 250 -8.93 9.76 -10.97
N THR A 251 -9.38 9.17 -12.04
CA THR A 251 -10.79 9.09 -12.39
C THR A 251 -11.22 7.64 -12.40
N TYR A 252 -12.51 7.38 -12.17
CA TYR A 252 -13.07 6.09 -12.44
C TYR A 252 -13.09 5.89 -13.97
N GLU A 253 -12.18 5.07 -14.44
CA GLU A 253 -12.18 4.63 -15.83
C GLU A 253 -12.97 3.33 -15.92
N ALA A 254 -14.13 3.41 -16.54
CA ALA A 254 -14.79 2.23 -17.01
C ALA A 254 -13.96 1.66 -18.17
N VAL A 255 -12.83 1.02 -17.89
CA VAL A 255 -12.15 0.18 -18.87
C VAL A 255 -13.00 -1.05 -19.06
N ILE A 256 -14.00 -0.92 -19.93
CA ILE A 256 -14.88 -2.00 -20.27
C ILE A 256 -14.15 -2.86 -21.28
N ARG A 257 -13.44 -3.86 -20.77
CA ARG A 257 -13.04 -5.01 -21.57
C ARG A 257 -14.19 -6.00 -21.55
N ILE A 258 -14.85 -6.17 -22.67
CA ILE A 258 -15.96 -7.11 -22.79
C ILE A 258 -15.41 -8.48 -23.13
N ASN A 259 -15.59 -9.41 -22.22
CA ASN A 259 -15.35 -10.83 -22.45
C ASN A 259 -16.68 -11.60 -22.49
N SER A 260 -16.62 -12.89 -22.73
CA SER A 260 -17.78 -13.79 -22.81
C SER A 260 -18.70 -13.80 -21.57
N GLN A 261 -18.21 -13.29 -20.44
CA GLN A 261 -18.97 -13.18 -19.18
C GLN A 261 -19.53 -11.77 -18.93
N SER A 262 -19.22 -10.82 -19.80
CA SER A 262 -19.68 -9.45 -19.69
C SER A 262 -21.15 -9.34 -20.06
N GLY A 263 -21.98 -8.93 -19.12
CA GLY A 263 -23.42 -8.81 -19.36
C GLY A 263 -23.78 -7.60 -20.24
N LYS A 264 -25.04 -7.58 -20.70
CA LYS A 264 -25.64 -6.52 -21.54
C LYS A 264 -25.44 -5.08 -21.04
N GLY A 265 -25.27 -4.87 -19.75
CA GLY A 265 -25.06 -3.54 -19.15
C GLY A 265 -23.74 -2.91 -19.54
N GLY A 266 -22.66 -3.70 -19.60
CA GLY A 266 -21.34 -3.20 -19.97
C GLY A 266 -21.26 -2.73 -21.43
N ILE A 267 -21.85 -3.50 -22.35
CA ILE A 267 -21.86 -3.19 -23.77
C ILE A 267 -22.67 -1.91 -24.04
N SER A 268 -23.85 -1.78 -23.41
CA SER A 268 -24.68 -0.60 -23.55
C SER A 268 -24.02 0.65 -22.99
N TYR A 269 -23.28 0.51 -21.89
CA TYR A 269 -22.54 1.60 -21.28
C TYR A 269 -21.43 2.14 -22.21
N ILE A 270 -20.65 1.23 -22.86
CA ILE A 270 -19.64 1.66 -23.86
C ILE A 270 -20.26 2.46 -24.97
N LEU A 271 -21.36 1.97 -25.58
CA LEU A 271 -22.03 2.67 -26.68
C LEU A 271 -22.56 4.02 -26.24
N GLU A 272 -23.07 4.13 -25.02
CA GLU A 272 -23.58 5.39 -24.47
C GLU A 272 -22.46 6.38 -24.16
N GLN A 273 -21.39 5.95 -23.51
CA GLN A 273 -20.31 6.86 -23.06
C GLN A 273 -19.35 7.24 -24.18
N ASP A 274 -18.94 6.29 -25.00
CA ASP A 274 -17.89 6.52 -26.00
C ASP A 274 -18.45 7.00 -27.35
N TYR A 275 -19.72 6.65 -27.64
CA TYR A 275 -20.34 6.92 -28.95
C TYR A 275 -21.69 7.64 -28.86
N GLY A 276 -22.18 7.96 -27.66
CA GLY A 276 -23.43 8.70 -27.45
C GLY A 276 -24.70 7.93 -27.87
N VAL A 277 -24.62 6.59 -27.97
CA VAL A 277 -25.72 5.74 -28.45
C VAL A 277 -26.39 5.01 -27.31
N THR A 278 -27.61 5.43 -26.98
CA THR A 278 -28.45 4.75 -25.97
C THR A 278 -29.35 3.71 -26.65
N LEU A 279 -29.13 2.43 -26.34
CA LEU A 279 -29.90 1.34 -26.92
C LEU A 279 -31.20 1.05 -26.13
N PRO A 280 -32.36 0.82 -26.83
CA PRO A 280 -33.54 0.25 -26.20
C PRO A 280 -33.24 -1.14 -25.58
N ARG A 281 -33.88 -1.49 -24.47
CA ARG A 281 -33.60 -2.70 -23.69
C ARG A 281 -33.55 -4.00 -24.53
N ARG A 282 -34.43 -4.14 -25.51
CA ARG A 282 -34.45 -5.32 -26.42
C ARG A 282 -33.18 -5.39 -27.24
N MET A 283 -32.74 -4.24 -27.75
CA MET A 283 -31.55 -4.14 -28.58
C MET A 283 -30.26 -4.34 -27.74
N GLN A 284 -30.27 -3.92 -26.48
CA GLN A 284 -29.18 -4.23 -25.54
C GLN A 284 -29.00 -5.75 -25.36
N ILE A 285 -30.13 -6.48 -25.26
CA ILE A 285 -30.10 -7.96 -25.09
C ILE A 285 -29.58 -8.61 -26.36
N ASP A 286 -30.10 -8.23 -27.52
CA ASP A 286 -29.73 -8.78 -28.82
C ASP A 286 -28.26 -8.53 -29.12
N PHE A 287 -27.82 -7.28 -29.00
CA PHE A 287 -26.44 -6.93 -29.29
C PHE A 287 -25.46 -7.56 -28.30
N SER A 288 -25.85 -7.77 -27.04
CA SER A 288 -25.00 -8.48 -26.09
C SER A 288 -24.72 -9.93 -26.52
N GLN A 289 -25.67 -10.60 -27.17
CA GLN A 289 -25.46 -11.95 -27.68
C GLN A 289 -24.50 -11.96 -28.87
N VAL A 290 -24.57 -10.94 -29.76
CA VAL A 290 -23.64 -10.78 -30.87
C VAL A 290 -22.20 -10.64 -30.36
N ILE A 291 -21.98 -9.75 -29.39
CA ILE A 291 -20.66 -9.50 -28.81
C ILE A 291 -20.16 -10.72 -28.04
N GLN A 292 -21.03 -11.38 -27.27
CA GLN A 292 -20.66 -12.58 -26.54
C GLN A 292 -20.19 -13.69 -27.49
N LYS A 293 -20.94 -13.93 -28.58
CA LYS A 293 -20.55 -14.92 -29.57
C LYS A 293 -19.20 -14.59 -30.20
N GLN A 294 -18.94 -13.33 -30.53
CA GLN A 294 -17.67 -12.89 -31.10
C GLN A 294 -16.50 -13.06 -30.10
N ALA A 295 -16.72 -12.78 -28.82
CA ALA A 295 -15.74 -13.00 -27.78
C ALA A 295 -15.45 -14.50 -27.57
N ASP A 296 -16.48 -15.36 -27.60
CA ASP A 296 -16.36 -16.82 -27.48
C ASP A 296 -15.58 -17.42 -28.65
N GLU A 297 -15.86 -16.97 -29.87
CA GLU A 297 -15.20 -17.47 -31.10
C GLU A 297 -13.73 -17.06 -31.18
N THR A 298 -13.39 -15.87 -30.70
CA THR A 298 -12.01 -15.35 -30.75
C THR A 298 -11.17 -15.68 -29.50
N GLY A 299 -11.81 -16.00 -28.39
CA GLY A 299 -11.18 -16.15 -27.08
C GLY A 299 -10.52 -14.86 -26.57
N LYS A 300 -10.85 -13.70 -27.13
CA LYS A 300 -10.25 -12.39 -26.80
C LYS A 300 -11.29 -11.46 -26.19
N GLU A 301 -10.81 -10.54 -25.37
CA GLU A 301 -11.57 -9.40 -24.91
C GLU A 301 -11.74 -8.39 -26.07
N LEU A 302 -12.93 -7.80 -26.18
CA LEU A 302 -13.23 -6.78 -27.18
C LEU A 302 -13.10 -5.38 -26.57
N ASN A 303 -12.35 -4.51 -27.23
CA ASN A 303 -12.23 -3.11 -26.84
C ASN A 303 -13.40 -2.27 -27.40
N SER A 304 -13.52 -1.01 -26.95
CA SER A 304 -14.58 -0.09 -27.33
C SER A 304 -14.72 0.08 -28.85
N LYS A 305 -13.60 0.18 -29.59
CA LYS A 305 -13.61 0.31 -31.06
C LYS A 305 -14.12 -0.94 -31.75
N GLU A 306 -13.74 -2.13 -31.29
CA GLU A 306 -14.20 -3.40 -31.82
C GLU A 306 -15.70 -3.60 -31.58
N ILE A 307 -16.20 -3.16 -30.40
CA ILE A 307 -17.63 -3.17 -30.10
C ILE A 307 -18.40 -2.23 -31.00
N TRP A 308 -17.88 -1.01 -31.22
CA TRP A 308 -18.50 -0.06 -32.14
C TRP A 308 -18.54 -0.58 -33.55
N GLN A 309 -17.43 -1.14 -34.06
CA GLN A 309 -17.35 -1.73 -35.36
C GLN A 309 -18.37 -2.87 -35.53
N SER A 310 -18.48 -3.74 -34.53
CA SER A 310 -19.47 -4.81 -34.51
C SER A 310 -20.90 -4.24 -34.52
N PHE A 311 -21.16 -3.15 -33.78
CA PHE A 311 -22.47 -2.48 -33.81
C PHE A 311 -22.79 -1.89 -35.20
N GLU A 312 -21.84 -1.19 -35.82
CA GLU A 312 -22.01 -0.64 -37.18
C GLU A 312 -22.29 -1.74 -38.18
N GLU A 313 -21.53 -2.83 -38.12
CA GLU A 313 -21.69 -3.95 -39.09
C GLU A 313 -23.03 -4.64 -38.94
N ASN A 314 -23.50 -4.88 -37.73
CA ASN A 314 -24.73 -5.64 -37.50
C ASN A 314 -26.00 -4.79 -37.61
N TYR A 315 -25.94 -3.48 -37.25
CA TYR A 315 -27.16 -2.66 -37.17
C TYR A 315 -27.19 -1.44 -38.08
N LEU A 316 -26.05 -0.94 -38.56
CA LEU A 316 -26.01 0.26 -39.39
C LEU A 316 -25.69 -0.02 -40.88
N LYS A 317 -24.75 -0.91 -41.15
CA LYS A 317 -24.25 -1.12 -42.53
C LYS A 317 -25.00 -2.21 -43.31
N ASN A 318 -25.43 -3.27 -42.65
CA ASN A 318 -25.92 -4.49 -43.28
C ASN A 318 -27.44 -4.73 -43.19
N HIS A 319 -28.22 -3.78 -42.68
CA HIS A 319 -29.69 -3.95 -42.62
C HIS A 319 -30.39 -3.28 -43.77
N PRO A 320 -31.30 -4.03 -44.48
CA PRO A 320 -32.08 -3.48 -45.59
C PRO A 320 -33.09 -2.41 -45.19
N ASN A 321 -33.46 -2.32 -43.90
CA ASN A 321 -34.37 -1.31 -43.34
C ASN A 321 -33.60 -0.36 -42.42
N ARG A 322 -32.76 0.48 -43.00
CA ARG A 322 -31.98 1.46 -42.25
C ARG A 322 -32.85 2.45 -41.46
N ILE A 323 -32.57 2.60 -40.19
CA ILE A 323 -32.96 3.77 -39.46
C ILE A 323 -32.05 4.92 -39.93
N THR A 324 -32.60 5.86 -40.68
CA THR A 324 -31.89 7.09 -41.06
C THR A 324 -31.95 8.05 -39.91
N TYR A 325 -30.78 8.48 -39.43
CA TYR A 325 -30.67 9.59 -38.48
C TYR A 325 -31.12 10.88 -39.17
N SER A 326 -32.07 11.58 -38.57
CA SER A 326 -32.36 12.97 -38.86
C SER A 326 -31.80 13.85 -37.78
#